data_e685e19d10ade69cdb8b06e12c6fbc75
#
_entry.id   e685e19d10ade69cdb8b06e12c6fbc75
#
_cell.length_a   1.000
_cell.length_b   1.000
_cell.length_c   1.000
_cell.angle_alpha   90.00
_cell.angle_beta   90.00
_cell.angle_gamma   90.00
#
_symmetry.space_group_name_H-M   'P 1'
#
loop_
_entity.id
_entity.type
_entity.pdbx_description
1 polymer ?
#
loop_
_entity_poly.entity_id
_entity_poly.type
_entity_poly.pdbx_seq_one_letter_code
_entity_poly.pdbx_strand_id
1 'polypeptide(L)' 'MKPVYVFSSGRLARHQNTIVLETEEGKRFLPVEQVSELYVFGEVDLNKRFLEFVAREGILLHFFN' A
#
# COMPACT_ATOMS: atom_id res chain seq x y z
N MET A 1 6.67 8.81 -10.62
CA MET A 1 5.67 8.51 -9.58
C MET A 1 4.31 8.37 -10.23
N LYS A 2 3.56 7.39 -9.80
CA LYS A 2 2.25 7.13 -10.38
C LYS A 2 1.28 6.57 -9.34
N PRO A 3 -0.03 6.71 -9.57
CA PRO A 3 -1.02 6.10 -8.70
C PRO A 3 -1.04 4.58 -8.89
N VAL A 4 -1.33 3.87 -7.80
CA VAL A 4 -1.44 2.43 -7.80
C VAL A 4 -2.83 2.04 -7.32
N TYR A 5 -3.47 1.14 -8.04
CA TYR A 5 -4.82 0.67 -7.73
C TYR A 5 -4.75 -0.73 -7.18
N VAL A 6 -5.32 -0.92 -6.00
CA VAL A 6 -5.29 -2.19 -5.29
C VAL A 6 -6.70 -2.75 -5.24
N PHE A 7 -6.95 -3.79 -6.04
CA PHE A 7 -8.26 -4.44 -6.10
C PHE A 7 -8.30 -5.72 -5.29
N SER A 8 -7.14 -6.28 -4.99
CA SER A 8 -7.03 -7.52 -4.23
C SER A 8 -7.22 -7.27 -2.75
N SER A 9 -7.71 -8.29 -2.04
CA SER A 9 -7.77 -8.26 -0.59
C SER A 9 -6.51 -8.88 -0.01
N GLY A 10 -6.10 -8.40 1.16
CA GLY A 10 -4.90 -8.89 1.78
C GLY A 10 -4.38 -7.95 2.85
N ARG A 11 -3.06 -7.84 2.94
CA ARG A 11 -2.42 -7.02 3.96
C ARG A 11 -1.41 -6.07 3.31
N LEU A 12 -1.47 -4.81 3.73
CA LEU A 12 -0.46 -3.82 3.34
C LEU A 12 0.54 -3.67 4.48
N ALA A 13 1.82 -3.77 4.15
CA ALA A 13 2.88 -3.70 5.14
C ALA A 13 4.08 -2.96 4.55
N ARG A 14 5.00 -2.61 5.43
CA ARG A 14 6.25 -1.98 5.05
C ARG A 14 7.39 -2.97 5.16
N HIS A 15 8.26 -2.99 4.17
CA HIS A 15 9.53 -3.67 4.26
C HIS A 15 10.60 -2.70 3.78
N GLN A 16 11.36 -2.11 4.70
CA GLN A 16 12.33 -1.05 4.41
C GLN A 16 11.62 0.11 3.69
N ASN A 17 12.05 0.48 2.50
CA ASN A 17 11.44 1.55 1.72
C ASN A 17 10.49 1.02 0.65
N THR A 18 9.85 -0.10 0.92
CA THR A 18 8.99 -0.77 -0.03
C THR A 18 7.65 -1.06 0.61
N ILE A 19 6.58 -0.78 -0.12
CA ILE A 19 5.23 -1.18 0.26
C ILE A 19 5.05 -2.61 -0.21
N VAL A 20 4.55 -3.47 0.67
CA VAL A 20 4.30 -4.87 0.33
C VAL A 20 2.81 -5.14 0.44
N LEU A 21 2.23 -5.65 -0.64
CA LEU A 21 0.87 -6.14 -0.62
C LEU A 21 0.93 -7.67 -0.58
N GLU A 22 0.47 -8.24 0.52
CA GLU A 22 0.43 -9.69 0.72
C GLU A 22 -0.98 -10.17 0.47
N THR A 23 -1.13 -11.10 -0.47
CA THR A 23 -2.42 -11.70 -0.79
C THR A 23 -2.28 -13.21 -0.77
N GLU A 24 -3.39 -13.93 -0.98
CA GLU A 24 -3.34 -15.38 -1.09
C GLU A 24 -2.49 -15.85 -2.25
N GLU A 25 -2.31 -15.02 -3.26
CA GLU A 25 -1.56 -15.37 -4.46
C GLU A 25 -0.07 -15.07 -4.33
N GLY A 26 0.33 -14.41 -3.24
CA GLY A 26 1.73 -14.08 -3.01
C GLY A 26 1.91 -12.63 -2.63
N LYS A 27 3.12 -12.13 -2.83
CA LYS A 27 3.48 -10.77 -2.44
C LYS A 27 3.78 -9.92 -3.66
N ARG A 28 3.36 -8.65 -3.59
CA ARG A 28 3.67 -7.65 -4.60
C ARG A 28 4.42 -6.53 -3.92
N PHE A 29 5.54 -6.12 -4.51
CA PHE A 29 6.43 -5.11 -3.93
C PHE A 29 6.34 -3.82 -4.72
N LEU A 30 6.12 -2.72 -4.00
CA LEU A 30 5.95 -1.39 -4.58
C LEU A 30 6.95 -0.43 -3.93
N PRO A 31 8.09 -0.14 -4.59
CA PRO A 31 9.04 0.83 -4.03
C PRO A 31 8.39 2.20 -3.88
N VAL A 32 8.62 2.85 -2.72
CA VAL A 32 7.91 4.09 -2.39
C VAL A 32 8.18 5.22 -3.37
N GLU A 33 9.39 5.26 -3.96
CA GLU A 33 9.70 6.32 -4.90
C GLU A 33 8.92 6.23 -6.22
N GLN A 34 8.22 5.13 -6.44
CA GLN A 34 7.42 4.93 -7.65
C GLN A 34 5.93 5.18 -7.42
N VAL A 35 5.54 5.43 -6.17
CA VAL A 35 4.12 5.52 -5.81
C VAL A 35 3.77 6.92 -5.36
N SER A 36 2.78 7.53 -6.01
CA SER A 36 2.26 8.82 -5.55
C SER A 36 1.02 8.66 -4.67
N GLU A 37 0.19 7.70 -5.00
CA GLU A 37 -1.08 7.46 -4.29
C GLU A 37 -1.44 5.99 -4.35
N LEU A 38 -2.16 5.53 -3.33
CA LEU A 38 -2.74 4.19 -3.30
C LEU A 38 -4.26 4.33 -3.27
N TYR A 39 -4.93 3.70 -4.22
CA TYR A 39 -6.39 3.62 -4.27
C TYR A 39 -6.78 2.19 -3.93
N VAL A 40 -7.33 2.00 -2.73
CA VAL A 40 -7.58 0.67 -2.19
C VAL A 40 -9.06 0.35 -2.28
N PHE A 41 -9.39 -0.61 -3.13
CA PHE A 41 -10.76 -1.07 -3.35
C PHE A 41 -11.03 -2.42 -2.68
N GLY A 42 -9.98 -3.20 -2.41
CA GLY A 42 -10.12 -4.48 -1.74
C GLY A 42 -10.16 -4.34 -0.23
N GLU A 43 -10.42 -5.44 0.45
CA GLU A 43 -10.36 -5.52 1.90
C GLU A 43 -8.92 -5.72 2.31
N VAL A 44 -8.31 -4.71 2.95
CA VAL A 44 -6.92 -4.82 3.37
C VAL A 44 -6.78 -4.53 4.86
N ASP A 45 -5.89 -5.28 5.49
CA ASP A 45 -5.44 -5.01 6.84
C ASP A 45 -4.17 -4.18 6.78
N LEU A 46 -4.02 -3.26 7.72
CA LEU A 46 -2.79 -2.50 7.85
C LEU A 46 -2.67 -2.04 9.29
N ASN A 47 -1.49 -1.57 9.66
CA ASN A 47 -1.28 -1.10 11.02
C ASN A 47 -0.87 0.37 11.03
N LYS A 48 -0.77 0.91 12.24
CA LYS A 48 -0.41 2.31 12.42
C LYS A 48 0.97 2.63 11.85
N ARG A 49 1.91 1.71 11.98
CA ARG A 49 3.27 1.92 11.45
C ARG A 49 3.26 2.10 9.94
N PHE A 50 2.42 1.34 9.26
CA PHE A 50 2.28 1.48 7.82
C PHE A 50 1.71 2.85 7.46
N LEU A 51 0.68 3.30 8.19
CA LEU A 51 0.08 4.61 7.96
C LEU A 51 1.10 5.73 8.16
N GLU A 52 1.89 5.64 9.22
CA GLU A 52 2.93 6.63 9.50
C GLU A 52 3.99 6.65 8.41
N PHE A 53 4.36 5.47 7.93
CA PHE A 53 5.35 5.33 6.88
C PHE A 53 4.89 6.01 5.58
N VAL A 54 3.69 5.69 5.10
CA VAL A 54 3.22 6.27 3.84
C VAL A 54 2.97 7.77 3.96
N ALA A 55 2.51 8.23 5.14
CA ALA A 55 2.34 9.66 5.37
C ALA A 55 3.67 10.39 5.30
N ARG A 56 4.70 9.84 5.91
CA ARG A 56 6.05 10.43 5.90
C ARG A 56 6.63 10.47 4.49
N GLU A 57 6.30 9.46 3.67
CA GLU A 57 6.78 9.41 2.28
C GLU A 57 5.93 10.25 1.34
N GLY A 58 4.90 10.92 1.85
CA GLY A 58 4.04 11.78 1.02
C GLY A 58 3.08 11.03 0.13
N ILE A 59 2.81 9.76 0.45
CA ILE A 59 1.89 8.94 -0.33
C ILE A 59 0.49 9.10 0.24
N LEU A 60 -0.48 9.40 -0.64
CA LEU A 60 -1.87 9.53 -0.24
C LEU A 60 -2.57 8.19 -0.31
N LEU A 61 -3.40 7.91 0.70
CA LEU A 61 -4.19 6.68 0.75
C LEU A 61 -5.66 7.03 0.55
N HIS A 62 -6.32 6.28 -0.32
CA HIS A 62 -7.75 6.42 -0.57
C HIS A 62 -8.40 5.05 -0.41
N PHE A 63 -9.41 4.96 0.45
CA PHE A 63 -10.13 3.70 0.68
C PHE A 63 -11.54 3.82 0.14
N PHE A 64 -12.00 2.77 -0.52
CA PHE A 64 -13.33 2.72 -1.12
C PHE A 64 -14.06 1.47 -0.64
N ASN A 65 -15.36 1.60 -0.46
CA ASN A 65 -16.22 0.48 -0.11
C ASN A 65 -16.74 -0.23 -1.36
#